data_09de4376cc8c6db5ef23ce33676802d0
#
_entry.id   09de4376cc8c6db5ef23ce33676802d0
#
_cell.length_a   1.000
_cell.length_b   1.000
_cell.length_c   1.000
_cell.angle_alpha   90.00
_cell.angle_beta   90.00
_cell.angle_gamma   90.00
#
_symmetry.space_group_name_H-M   'P 1'
#
loop_
_entity.id
_entity.type
_entity.pdbx_description
1 polymer ?
#
loop_
_entity_poly.entity_id
_entity_poly.type
_entity_poly.pdbx_seq_one_letter_code
_entity_poly.pdbx_strand_id
1 'polypeptide(L)'
;QIVEGEKVGKYYFPHGAGVAFSRNLFRWSPQIKQDDEFLRLVCGLGTRAVDMVTNDYPRLVALSHPRLHSTSDVRTIKRYSQQRLDAIDLEANTFVTIPVRDALHPDYDPLRYIAQVEQDGYLAPIRSRIDSTEKLVITFDGLLSRTPFSKSMRAALTLLETHYGSPVDTEFTVEIVNPDEQPDVRITILQCRPQSHIHEANEVQIPNDLETEKIIFSSQTMVPQGAVENIRYVLFVPSEGYFSLQSQAERTQLERAIGQLNSALKDQTFIAVGPGRWGTSTPDLGVHVSYSDIYNSRALVELAGEEVGASPEPSFGTHFFQDLMEANIYPLGVFLDDEDTIFKRDFFYSTPNRLAEFISIENPRVVAALKLIAIEDYLSNAHMDLIMDANKSRAVAFLVRKTPPIENEDQVVGTAPTSLE
;
A
#
# COMPACT_ATOMS: atom_id res chain seq x y z
N GLN A 1 -10.49 18.74 -19.02
CA GLN A 1 -9.62 17.90 -19.87
C GLN A 1 -10.44 17.37 -21.05
N ILE A 2 -9.89 17.42 -22.26
CA ILE A 2 -10.46 16.74 -23.42
C ILE A 2 -9.84 15.36 -23.45
N VAL A 3 -10.65 14.32 -23.26
CA VAL A 3 -10.23 12.93 -23.26
C VAL A 3 -10.70 12.30 -24.59
N GLU A 4 -9.77 11.70 -25.34
CA GLU A 4 -10.09 10.89 -26.48
C GLU A 4 -10.75 9.59 -26.01
N GLY A 5 -11.82 9.17 -26.66
CA GLY A 5 -12.56 7.97 -26.28
C GLY A 5 -13.46 7.48 -27.42
N GLU A 6 -14.19 6.43 -27.18
CA GLU A 6 -15.12 5.82 -28.11
C GLU A 6 -16.56 5.85 -27.60
N LYS A 7 -17.50 5.94 -28.53
CA LYS A 7 -18.93 5.82 -28.23
C LYS A 7 -19.32 4.34 -28.19
N VAL A 8 -19.69 3.85 -27.03
CA VAL A 8 -20.21 2.50 -26.81
C VAL A 8 -21.66 2.59 -26.37
N GLY A 9 -22.60 2.30 -27.29
CA GLY A 9 -24.00 2.56 -27.04
C GLY A 9 -24.28 4.06 -26.82
N LYS A 10 -24.79 4.43 -25.68
CA LYS A 10 -24.98 5.84 -25.26
C LYS A 10 -23.84 6.42 -24.43
N TYR A 11 -22.83 5.62 -24.09
CA TYR A 11 -21.72 6.02 -23.26
C TYR A 11 -20.50 6.41 -24.08
N TYR A 12 -19.70 7.34 -23.57
CA TYR A 12 -18.43 7.75 -24.15
C TYR A 12 -17.31 7.62 -23.11
N PHE A 13 -16.27 6.88 -23.44
CA PHE A 13 -15.12 6.65 -22.58
C PHE A 13 -13.91 6.16 -23.37
N PRO A 14 -12.66 6.34 -22.89
CA PRO A 14 -11.46 5.75 -23.48
C PRO A 14 -11.40 4.24 -23.21
N HIS A 15 -10.68 3.49 -24.05
CA HIS A 15 -10.47 2.04 -23.87
C HIS A 15 -9.76 1.74 -22.55
N GLY A 16 -8.83 2.60 -22.16
CA GLY A 16 -8.20 2.58 -20.85
C GLY A 16 -7.69 3.95 -20.47
N ALA A 17 -7.56 4.18 -19.17
CA ALA A 17 -6.98 5.37 -18.60
C ALA A 17 -6.24 4.99 -17.31
N GLY A 18 -5.34 5.86 -16.84
CA GLY A 18 -4.62 5.53 -15.63
C GLY A 18 -3.61 6.56 -15.20
N VAL A 19 -2.88 6.16 -14.17
CA VAL A 19 -1.71 6.88 -13.66
C VAL A 19 -0.48 6.01 -13.89
N ALA A 20 0.60 6.61 -14.37
CA ALA A 20 1.87 5.93 -14.59
C ALA A 20 2.98 6.64 -13.83
N PHE A 21 3.83 5.85 -13.19
CA PHE A 21 4.95 6.30 -12.38
C PHE A 21 6.25 5.80 -12.99
N SER A 22 7.24 6.66 -13.13
CA SER A 22 8.56 6.27 -13.67
C SER A 22 9.39 5.47 -12.67
N ARG A 23 9.01 5.47 -11.40
CA ARG A 23 9.62 4.68 -10.32
C ARG A 23 8.55 3.96 -9.51
N ASN A 24 8.86 2.73 -9.14
CA ASN A 24 7.93 1.90 -8.38
C ASN A 24 8.20 2.01 -6.88
N LEU A 25 7.33 2.74 -6.19
CA LEU A 25 7.33 2.78 -4.73
C LEU A 25 6.67 1.53 -4.10
N PHE A 26 6.00 0.70 -4.92
CA PHE A 26 5.08 -0.35 -4.45
C PHE A 26 5.53 -1.73 -4.95
N ARG A 27 6.51 -2.31 -4.29
CA ARG A 27 6.95 -3.68 -4.60
C ARG A 27 5.97 -4.69 -4.01
N TRP A 28 5.16 -5.33 -4.85
CA TRP A 28 4.24 -6.42 -4.41
C TRP A 28 4.77 -7.82 -4.74
N SER A 29 5.96 -7.91 -5.32
CA SER A 29 6.63 -9.16 -5.66
C SER A 29 8.15 -8.98 -5.62
N PRO A 30 8.91 -10.00 -5.21
CA PRO A 30 10.38 -9.99 -5.26
C PRO A 30 10.94 -9.78 -6.68
N GLN A 31 10.16 -10.11 -7.72
CA GLN A 31 10.54 -9.93 -9.12
C GLN A 31 10.56 -8.47 -9.57
N ILE A 32 9.88 -7.58 -8.85
CA ILE A 32 9.76 -6.16 -9.17
C ILE A 32 10.87 -5.40 -8.46
N LYS A 33 11.58 -4.57 -9.22
CA LYS A 33 12.62 -3.68 -8.70
C LYS A 33 12.05 -2.29 -8.40
N GLN A 34 12.73 -1.52 -7.56
CA GLN A 34 12.35 -0.14 -7.26
C GLN A 34 12.45 0.77 -8.50
N ASP A 35 13.38 0.47 -9.40
CA ASP A 35 13.56 1.23 -10.64
C ASP A 35 12.59 0.83 -11.75
N ASP A 36 11.72 -0.15 -11.52
CA ASP A 36 10.71 -0.54 -12.49
C ASP A 36 9.58 0.51 -12.53
N GLU A 37 9.09 0.77 -13.71
CA GLU A 37 7.94 1.66 -13.91
C GLU A 37 6.64 0.94 -13.51
N PHE A 38 5.70 1.71 -13.00
CA PHE A 38 4.45 1.23 -12.43
C PHE A 38 3.23 1.93 -13.03
N LEU A 39 2.14 1.19 -13.22
CA LEU A 39 0.86 1.74 -13.69
C LEU A 39 -0.30 1.35 -12.77
N ARG A 40 -1.27 2.24 -12.69
CA ARG A 40 -2.65 1.97 -12.27
C ARG A 40 -3.53 2.14 -13.49
N LEU A 41 -4.20 1.09 -13.94
CA LEU A 41 -4.93 1.06 -15.21
C LEU A 41 -6.39 0.67 -15.00
N VAL A 42 -7.30 1.44 -15.57
CA VAL A 42 -8.75 1.25 -15.52
C VAL A 42 -9.37 1.36 -16.92
N CYS A 43 -10.48 0.68 -17.13
CA CYS A 43 -11.37 0.91 -18.27
C CYS A 43 -12.27 2.10 -17.96
N GLY A 44 -12.54 2.94 -18.93
CA GLY A 44 -13.34 4.15 -18.75
C GLY A 44 -12.51 5.38 -18.44
N LEU A 45 -13.15 6.40 -17.90
CA LEU A 45 -12.48 7.64 -17.48
C LEU A 45 -11.50 7.37 -16.32
N GLY A 46 -10.40 8.08 -16.28
CA GLY A 46 -9.27 7.84 -15.37
C GLY A 46 -9.53 8.13 -13.88
N THR A 47 -10.68 8.66 -13.51
CA THR A 47 -11.06 9.02 -12.14
C THR A 47 -10.85 7.88 -11.15
N ARG A 48 -11.19 6.64 -11.53
CA ARG A 48 -11.01 5.45 -10.68
C ARG A 48 -9.56 4.96 -10.55
N ALA A 49 -8.66 5.46 -11.37
CA ALA A 49 -7.23 5.20 -11.23
C ALA A 49 -6.55 6.19 -10.27
N VAL A 50 -7.14 7.38 -10.09
CA VAL A 50 -6.62 8.47 -9.26
C VAL A 50 -7.25 8.44 -7.87
N ASP A 51 -8.59 8.34 -7.82
CA ASP A 51 -9.34 8.38 -6.56
C ASP A 51 -9.46 6.97 -5.93
N MET A 52 -9.26 6.90 -4.62
CA MET A 52 -9.58 5.69 -3.86
C MET A 52 -11.10 5.50 -3.83
N VAL A 53 -11.58 4.49 -4.53
CA VAL A 53 -13.01 4.14 -4.56
C VAL A 53 -13.22 2.82 -3.82
N THR A 54 -14.07 2.84 -2.81
CA THR A 54 -14.39 1.65 -2.01
C THR A 54 -14.93 0.52 -2.87
N ASN A 55 -14.35 -0.67 -2.74
CA ASN A 55 -14.76 -1.90 -3.43
C ASN A 55 -14.66 -1.87 -4.97
N ASP A 56 -13.76 -1.08 -5.52
CA ASP A 56 -13.41 -1.12 -6.95
C ASP A 56 -11.93 -0.85 -7.15
N TYR A 57 -11.28 -1.55 -8.08
CA TYR A 57 -9.82 -1.68 -8.04
C TYR A 57 -9.19 -1.51 -9.42
N PRO A 58 -8.24 -0.59 -9.59
CA PRO A 58 -7.44 -0.50 -10.79
C PRO A 58 -6.53 -1.74 -10.97
N ARG A 59 -6.22 -2.09 -12.20
CA ARG A 59 -5.18 -3.08 -12.49
C ARG A 59 -3.81 -2.46 -12.22
N LEU A 60 -3.07 -3.05 -11.29
CA LEU A 60 -1.67 -2.69 -11.03
C LEU A 60 -0.76 -3.42 -12.00
N VAL A 61 0.18 -2.70 -12.60
CA VAL A 61 1.09 -3.22 -13.60
C VAL A 61 2.50 -2.73 -13.33
N ALA A 62 3.45 -3.66 -13.12
CA ALA A 62 4.87 -3.35 -13.27
C ALA A 62 5.24 -3.52 -14.74
N LEU A 63 5.75 -2.46 -15.38
CA LEU A 63 6.07 -2.53 -16.82
C LEU A 63 7.22 -3.47 -17.16
N SER A 64 8.07 -3.82 -16.19
CA SER A 64 9.08 -4.86 -16.30
C SER A 64 8.47 -6.28 -16.42
N HIS A 65 7.33 -6.49 -15.75
CA HIS A 65 6.61 -7.77 -15.68
C HIS A 65 5.11 -7.57 -15.92
N PRO A 66 4.67 -7.12 -17.10
CA PRO A 66 3.32 -6.60 -17.32
C PRO A 66 2.20 -7.62 -17.11
N ARG A 67 2.50 -8.93 -17.18
CA ARG A 67 1.53 -10.01 -16.92
C ARG A 67 1.53 -10.50 -15.48
N LEU A 68 2.40 -9.97 -14.62
CA LEU A 68 2.45 -10.38 -13.24
C LEU A 68 1.21 -9.86 -12.49
N HIS A 69 0.45 -10.78 -11.93
CA HIS A 69 -0.63 -10.50 -10.99
C HIS A 69 -0.12 -10.66 -9.56
N SER A 70 -0.75 -9.99 -8.62
CA SER A 70 -0.44 -10.13 -7.19
C SER A 70 -0.76 -11.53 -6.65
N THR A 71 -1.63 -12.26 -7.33
CA THR A 71 -2.04 -13.64 -6.99
C THR A 71 -2.35 -14.43 -8.25
N SER A 72 -2.27 -15.76 -8.17
CA SER A 72 -2.73 -16.70 -9.20
C SER A 72 -4.16 -17.19 -8.98
N ASP A 73 -4.76 -16.91 -7.81
CA ASP A 73 -6.13 -17.34 -7.51
C ASP A 73 -7.16 -16.49 -8.28
N VAL A 74 -7.89 -17.15 -9.18
CA VAL A 74 -8.86 -16.52 -10.08
C VAL A 74 -10.00 -15.84 -9.32
N ARG A 75 -10.45 -16.40 -8.20
CA ARG A 75 -11.54 -15.81 -7.40
C ARG A 75 -11.08 -14.50 -6.78
N THR A 76 -9.85 -14.46 -6.32
CA THR A 76 -9.22 -13.27 -5.79
C THR A 76 -9.01 -12.22 -6.89
N ILE A 77 -8.48 -12.61 -8.07
CA ILE A 77 -8.33 -11.70 -9.21
C ILE A 77 -9.69 -11.09 -9.60
N LYS A 78 -10.73 -11.90 -9.71
CA LYS A 78 -12.08 -11.43 -10.06
C LYS A 78 -12.65 -10.48 -9.00
N ARG A 79 -12.53 -10.83 -7.72
CA ARG A 79 -13.02 -9.99 -6.61
C ARG A 79 -12.36 -8.61 -6.61
N TYR A 80 -11.09 -8.57 -6.94
CA TYR A 80 -10.25 -7.38 -6.91
C TYR A 80 -9.93 -6.83 -8.32
N SER A 81 -10.74 -7.12 -9.31
CA SER A 81 -10.74 -6.45 -10.58
C SER A 81 -11.75 -5.30 -10.59
N GLN A 82 -11.62 -4.42 -11.56
CA GLN A 82 -12.55 -3.32 -11.75
C GLN A 82 -13.97 -3.86 -12.02
N GLN A 83 -14.93 -3.42 -11.23
CA GLN A 83 -16.35 -3.82 -11.31
C GLN A 83 -17.20 -2.72 -11.95
N ARG A 84 -16.79 -1.47 -11.86
CA ARG A 84 -17.50 -0.29 -12.37
C ARG A 84 -16.58 0.55 -13.23
N LEU A 85 -17.14 1.27 -14.18
CA LEU A 85 -16.43 2.27 -14.96
C LEU A 85 -17.14 3.61 -14.91
N ASP A 86 -16.38 4.66 -15.08
CA ASP A 86 -16.86 6.01 -15.18
C ASP A 86 -16.88 6.41 -16.67
N ALA A 87 -17.99 7.00 -17.10
CA ALA A 87 -18.24 7.39 -18.48
C ALA A 87 -19.06 8.68 -18.55
N ILE A 88 -19.14 9.26 -19.76
CA ILE A 88 -20.12 10.30 -20.07
C ILE A 88 -21.33 9.64 -20.73
N ASP A 89 -22.50 9.81 -20.15
CA ASP A 89 -23.78 9.48 -20.80
C ASP A 89 -24.12 10.61 -21.79
N LEU A 90 -24.06 10.30 -23.09
CA LEU A 90 -24.26 11.29 -24.15
C LEU A 90 -25.74 11.71 -24.32
N GLU A 91 -26.67 10.88 -23.85
CA GLU A 91 -28.12 11.21 -23.89
C GLU A 91 -28.48 12.11 -22.71
N ALA A 92 -28.03 11.76 -21.52
CA ALA A 92 -28.25 12.55 -20.32
C ALA A 92 -27.27 13.75 -20.19
N ASN A 93 -26.21 13.79 -21.01
CA ASN A 93 -25.15 14.78 -20.97
C ASN A 93 -24.56 14.94 -19.57
N THR A 94 -24.25 13.83 -18.90
CA THR A 94 -23.77 13.81 -17.52
C THR A 94 -22.70 12.73 -17.31
N PHE A 95 -21.87 12.93 -16.29
CA PHE A 95 -20.96 11.91 -15.78
C PHE A 95 -21.76 10.82 -15.06
N VAL A 96 -21.42 9.54 -15.33
CA VAL A 96 -22.07 8.38 -14.73
C VAL A 96 -21.05 7.32 -14.33
N THR A 97 -21.36 6.61 -13.25
CA THR A 97 -20.66 5.41 -12.82
C THR A 97 -21.55 4.21 -13.01
N ILE A 98 -21.15 3.28 -13.86
CA ILE A 98 -21.96 2.12 -14.26
C ILE A 98 -21.19 0.81 -14.09
N PRO A 99 -21.85 -0.34 -13.86
CA PRO A 99 -21.18 -1.63 -13.86
C PRO A 99 -20.51 -1.90 -15.22
N VAL A 100 -19.29 -2.45 -15.18
CA VAL A 100 -18.52 -2.78 -16.40
C VAL A 100 -19.32 -3.66 -17.35
N ARG A 101 -20.04 -4.66 -16.81
CA ARG A 101 -20.87 -5.58 -17.60
C ARG A 101 -22.04 -4.91 -18.33
N ASP A 102 -22.51 -3.75 -17.84
CA ASP A 102 -23.60 -2.99 -18.45
C ASP A 102 -23.09 -1.97 -19.49
N ALA A 103 -21.81 -1.59 -19.37
CA ALA A 103 -21.16 -0.65 -20.28
C ALA A 103 -20.52 -1.35 -21.49
N LEU A 104 -19.91 -2.50 -21.28
CA LEU A 104 -19.17 -3.24 -22.31
C LEU A 104 -20.11 -4.24 -22.99
N HIS A 105 -20.24 -4.11 -24.31
CA HIS A 105 -21.06 -5.02 -25.13
C HIS A 105 -20.21 -6.17 -25.68
N PRO A 106 -20.78 -7.38 -25.91
CA PRO A 106 -20.05 -8.49 -26.55
C PRO A 106 -19.42 -8.17 -27.92
N ASP A 107 -19.98 -7.22 -28.65
CA ASP A 107 -19.48 -6.74 -29.94
C ASP A 107 -18.47 -5.61 -29.85
N TYR A 108 -18.02 -5.25 -28.65
CA TYR A 108 -17.03 -4.20 -28.45
C TYR A 108 -15.63 -4.73 -28.80
N ASP A 109 -15.09 -4.34 -29.94
CA ASP A 109 -13.83 -4.89 -30.49
C ASP A 109 -12.62 -4.81 -29.53
N PRO A 110 -12.43 -3.71 -28.75
CA PRO A 110 -11.35 -3.63 -27.77
C PRO A 110 -11.47 -4.60 -26.60
N LEU A 111 -12.64 -5.22 -26.38
CA LEU A 111 -12.91 -6.07 -25.23
C LEU A 111 -11.88 -7.18 -25.03
N ARG A 112 -11.37 -7.80 -26.11
CA ARG A 112 -10.36 -8.86 -26.08
C ARG A 112 -8.99 -8.41 -25.57
N TYR A 113 -8.76 -7.10 -25.46
CA TYR A 113 -7.54 -6.52 -24.93
C TYR A 113 -7.71 -6.08 -23.49
N ILE A 114 -8.93 -5.74 -23.09
CA ILE A 114 -9.27 -5.15 -21.79
C ILE A 114 -9.63 -6.23 -20.78
N ALA A 115 -10.33 -7.29 -21.24
CA ALA A 115 -10.93 -8.30 -20.36
C ALA A 115 -10.55 -9.73 -20.72
N GLN A 116 -10.75 -10.62 -19.76
CA GLN A 116 -10.77 -12.06 -19.90
C GLN A 116 -12.11 -12.60 -19.43
N VAL A 117 -12.43 -13.85 -19.78
CA VAL A 117 -13.65 -14.53 -19.33
C VAL A 117 -13.29 -15.60 -18.31
N GLU A 118 -14.00 -15.63 -17.19
CA GLU A 118 -13.90 -16.73 -16.23
C GLU A 118 -14.60 -17.96 -16.77
N GLN A 119 -13.86 -19.04 -16.94
CA GLN A 119 -14.34 -20.36 -17.37
C GLN A 119 -13.76 -21.44 -16.46
N ASP A 120 -14.60 -22.18 -15.77
CA ASP A 120 -14.22 -23.34 -14.97
C ASP A 120 -13.05 -23.09 -13.98
N GLY A 121 -13.01 -21.89 -13.39
CA GLY A 121 -11.96 -21.50 -12.45
C GLY A 121 -10.68 -20.99 -13.09
N TYR A 122 -10.68 -20.73 -14.39
CA TYR A 122 -9.55 -20.13 -15.13
C TYR A 122 -9.97 -18.83 -15.78
N LEU A 123 -9.01 -17.93 -16.02
CA LEU A 123 -9.18 -16.73 -16.86
C LEU A 123 -8.75 -17.05 -18.29
N ALA A 124 -9.72 -17.10 -19.19
CA ALA A 124 -9.49 -17.37 -20.59
C ALA A 124 -9.46 -16.08 -21.43
N PRO A 125 -8.48 -15.91 -22.35
CA PRO A 125 -8.48 -14.77 -23.25
C PRO A 125 -9.64 -14.84 -24.23
N ILE A 126 -10.27 -13.70 -24.51
CA ILE A 126 -11.34 -13.58 -25.50
C ILE A 126 -10.72 -13.69 -26.90
N ARG A 127 -11.02 -14.77 -27.60
CA ARG A 127 -10.51 -15.06 -28.96
C ARG A 127 -11.59 -14.95 -30.05
N SER A 128 -12.85 -15.03 -29.65
CA SER A 128 -14.03 -14.94 -30.51
C SER A 128 -15.10 -14.15 -29.81
N ARG A 129 -16.17 -13.81 -30.54
CA ARG A 129 -17.34 -13.17 -29.95
C ARG A 129 -17.85 -13.99 -28.76
N ILE A 130 -18.19 -13.30 -27.68
CA ILE A 130 -18.78 -13.88 -26.47
C ILE A 130 -20.29 -13.65 -26.48
N ASP A 131 -21.04 -14.53 -25.82
CA ASP A 131 -22.50 -14.44 -25.75
C ASP A 131 -22.99 -13.57 -24.59
N SER A 132 -22.14 -13.35 -23.58
CA SER A 132 -22.52 -12.61 -22.37
C SER A 132 -21.30 -11.94 -21.72
N THR A 133 -21.53 -10.80 -21.07
CA THR A 133 -20.57 -10.02 -20.31
C THR A 133 -20.53 -10.35 -18.81
N GLU A 134 -21.38 -11.25 -18.31
CA GLU A 134 -21.51 -11.56 -16.89
C GLU A 134 -20.25 -12.16 -16.25
N LYS A 135 -19.45 -12.87 -17.06
CA LYS A 135 -18.21 -13.54 -16.59
C LYS A 135 -16.95 -12.76 -16.95
N LEU A 136 -17.09 -11.51 -17.36
CA LEU A 136 -15.94 -10.66 -17.67
C LEU A 136 -15.17 -10.30 -16.40
N VAL A 137 -13.85 -10.30 -16.54
CA VAL A 137 -12.88 -9.85 -15.55
C VAL A 137 -11.93 -8.88 -16.23
N ILE A 138 -11.84 -7.65 -15.76
CA ILE A 138 -10.97 -6.61 -16.32
C ILE A 138 -9.53 -6.90 -15.86
N THR A 139 -8.68 -7.33 -16.78
CA THR A 139 -7.30 -7.70 -16.51
C THR A 139 -6.27 -6.92 -17.32
N PHE A 140 -6.68 -6.37 -18.47
CA PHE A 140 -5.81 -5.73 -19.46
C PHE A 140 -4.67 -6.63 -20.02
N ASP A 141 -4.69 -7.92 -19.75
CA ASP A 141 -3.62 -8.83 -20.18
C ASP A 141 -3.44 -8.83 -21.70
N GLY A 142 -4.53 -8.64 -22.44
CA GLY A 142 -4.47 -8.48 -23.91
C GLY A 142 -3.74 -7.21 -24.34
N LEU A 143 -4.06 -6.07 -23.75
CA LEU A 143 -3.40 -4.79 -24.01
C LEU A 143 -1.91 -4.87 -23.67
N LEU A 144 -1.58 -5.43 -22.51
CA LEU A 144 -0.22 -5.51 -21.98
C LEU A 144 0.68 -6.48 -22.76
N SER A 145 0.12 -7.55 -23.35
CA SER A 145 0.91 -8.63 -23.96
C SER A 145 0.80 -8.71 -25.50
N ARG A 146 -0.27 -8.18 -26.11
CA ARG A 146 -0.54 -8.31 -27.54
C ARG A 146 -0.49 -7.00 -28.31
N THR A 147 -0.15 -5.89 -27.64
CA THR A 147 0.04 -4.57 -28.24
C THR A 147 1.39 -3.99 -27.82
N PRO A 148 1.87 -2.93 -28.47
CA PRO A 148 3.11 -2.25 -28.08
C PRO A 148 2.97 -1.38 -26.82
N PHE A 149 1.83 -1.38 -26.12
CA PHE A 149 1.50 -0.49 -25.00
C PHE A 149 2.59 -0.43 -23.93
N SER A 150 2.97 -1.58 -23.37
CA SER A 150 3.95 -1.63 -22.26
C SER A 150 5.31 -1.03 -22.68
N LYS A 151 5.76 -1.33 -23.92
CA LYS A 151 7.01 -0.77 -24.46
C LYS A 151 6.93 0.73 -24.71
N SER A 152 5.82 1.20 -25.28
CA SER A 152 5.61 2.62 -25.59
C SER A 152 5.47 3.45 -24.33
N MET A 153 4.74 2.95 -23.32
CA MET A 153 4.61 3.64 -22.04
C MET A 153 5.95 3.75 -21.28
N ARG A 154 6.73 2.65 -21.27
CA ARG A 154 8.08 2.68 -20.69
C ARG A 154 8.96 3.72 -21.36
N ALA A 155 8.97 3.77 -22.70
CA ALA A 155 9.75 4.76 -23.44
C ALA A 155 9.30 6.20 -23.11
N ALA A 156 7.99 6.44 -22.98
CA ALA A 156 7.44 7.75 -22.62
C ALA A 156 7.88 8.16 -21.22
N LEU A 157 7.76 7.27 -20.21
CA LEU A 157 8.18 7.56 -18.84
C LEU A 157 9.67 7.83 -18.72
N THR A 158 10.51 7.03 -19.38
CA THR A 158 11.97 7.24 -19.43
C THR A 158 12.32 8.61 -20.03
N LEU A 159 11.64 8.99 -21.12
CA LEU A 159 11.86 10.29 -21.77
C LEU A 159 11.46 11.44 -20.85
N LEU A 160 10.29 11.33 -20.22
CA LEU A 160 9.77 12.34 -19.30
C LEU A 160 10.69 12.49 -18.08
N GLU A 161 11.08 11.39 -17.42
CA GLU A 161 12.01 11.39 -16.29
C GLU A 161 13.34 12.06 -16.66
N THR A 162 13.89 11.71 -17.85
CA THR A 162 15.13 12.31 -18.35
C THR A 162 14.98 13.82 -18.54
N HIS A 163 13.86 14.27 -19.10
CA HIS A 163 13.60 15.67 -19.36
C HIS A 163 13.36 16.49 -18.09
N TYR A 164 12.64 15.93 -17.12
CA TYR A 164 12.40 16.58 -15.83
C TYR A 164 13.61 16.52 -14.90
N GLY A 165 14.56 15.61 -15.14
CA GLY A 165 15.73 15.37 -14.26
C GLY A 165 15.34 14.76 -12.90
N SER A 166 14.15 14.24 -12.77
CA SER A 166 13.60 13.62 -11.56
C SER A 166 12.51 12.61 -11.92
N PRO A 167 12.22 11.61 -11.05
CA PRO A 167 11.09 10.72 -11.23
C PRO A 167 9.78 11.49 -11.44
N VAL A 168 8.91 10.93 -12.29
CA VAL A 168 7.64 11.59 -12.67
C VAL A 168 6.45 10.68 -12.45
N ASP A 169 5.30 11.26 -12.19
CA ASP A 169 4.00 10.65 -12.35
C ASP A 169 3.24 11.29 -13.52
N THR A 170 2.42 10.49 -14.20
CA THR A 170 1.66 10.95 -15.36
C THR A 170 0.24 10.41 -15.32
N GLU A 171 -0.72 11.24 -15.71
CA GLU A 171 -2.05 10.77 -16.06
C GLU A 171 -2.12 10.55 -17.57
N PHE A 172 -2.73 9.45 -17.98
CA PHE A 172 -2.81 9.09 -19.39
C PHE A 172 -4.13 8.43 -19.77
N THR A 173 -4.42 8.46 -21.07
CA THR A 173 -5.43 7.59 -21.70
C THR A 173 -4.80 6.73 -22.76
N VAL A 174 -5.41 5.59 -23.06
CA VAL A 174 -4.99 4.70 -24.12
C VAL A 174 -6.17 4.33 -25.01
N GLU A 175 -5.95 4.42 -26.32
CA GLU A 175 -6.83 3.95 -27.37
C GLU A 175 -6.16 2.78 -28.09
N ILE A 176 -6.89 1.70 -28.32
CA ILE A 176 -6.45 0.54 -29.12
C ILE A 176 -6.86 0.81 -30.55
N VAL A 177 -5.88 0.88 -31.43
CA VAL A 177 -6.06 1.20 -32.85
C VAL A 177 -5.92 -0.09 -33.66
N ASN A 178 -6.75 -0.25 -34.70
CA ASN A 178 -6.77 -1.43 -35.58
C ASN A 178 -6.84 -2.78 -34.83
N PRO A 179 -7.83 -2.94 -33.91
CA PRO A 179 -7.89 -4.11 -33.04
C PRO A 179 -7.98 -5.45 -33.79
N ASP A 180 -8.51 -5.48 -35.04
CA ASP A 180 -8.76 -6.70 -35.79
C ASP A 180 -7.59 -7.15 -36.70
N GLU A 181 -6.67 -6.23 -37.02
CA GLU A 181 -5.55 -6.51 -37.94
C GLU A 181 -4.24 -6.62 -37.14
N GLN A 182 -3.48 -5.53 -37.14
CA GLN A 182 -2.27 -5.37 -36.36
C GLN A 182 -2.52 -4.37 -35.28
N PRO A 183 -2.80 -4.81 -34.04
CA PRO A 183 -3.19 -3.91 -32.96
C PRO A 183 -2.06 -2.97 -32.61
N ASP A 184 -2.36 -1.69 -32.60
CA ASP A 184 -1.47 -0.62 -32.15
C ASP A 184 -2.16 0.18 -31.04
N VAL A 185 -1.46 1.12 -30.41
CA VAL A 185 -1.98 1.95 -29.35
C VAL A 185 -1.64 3.42 -29.56
N ARG A 186 -2.62 4.28 -29.25
CA ARG A 186 -2.38 5.70 -29.07
C ARG A 186 -2.45 6.02 -27.57
N ILE A 187 -1.34 6.52 -27.03
CA ILE A 187 -1.24 6.94 -25.64
C ILE A 187 -1.25 8.46 -25.61
N THR A 188 -2.17 9.03 -24.87
CA THR A 188 -2.27 10.49 -24.67
C THR A 188 -1.91 10.81 -23.22
N ILE A 189 -0.81 11.55 -23.01
CA ILE A 189 -0.42 12.05 -21.71
C ILE A 189 -1.28 13.29 -21.39
N LEU A 190 -2.03 13.24 -20.32
CA LEU A 190 -2.96 14.31 -19.90
C LEU A 190 -2.29 15.26 -18.92
N GLN A 191 -1.43 14.74 -18.06
CA GLN A 191 -0.70 15.46 -17.05
C GLN A 191 0.63 14.78 -16.78
N CYS A 192 1.66 15.53 -16.46
CA CYS A 192 2.94 15.03 -15.96
C CYS A 192 3.46 15.96 -14.86
N ARG A 193 3.94 15.41 -13.77
CA ARG A 193 4.52 16.16 -12.65
C ARG A 193 5.68 15.38 -12.02
N PRO A 194 6.67 16.06 -11.41
CA PRO A 194 7.70 15.40 -10.63
C PRO A 194 7.09 14.67 -9.42
N GLN A 195 7.62 13.50 -9.11
CA GLN A 195 7.30 12.78 -7.87
C GLN A 195 8.08 13.39 -6.70
N SER A 196 7.46 14.35 -5.99
CA SER A 196 8.11 15.10 -4.92
C SER A 196 8.53 14.23 -3.72
N HIS A 197 7.82 13.13 -3.45
CA HIS A 197 8.06 12.29 -2.26
C HIS A 197 9.28 11.37 -2.38
N ILE A 198 9.85 11.16 -3.57
CA ILE A 198 11.03 10.29 -3.75
C ILE A 198 12.33 10.98 -3.29
N HIS A 199 12.42 12.29 -3.38
CA HIS A 199 13.64 13.01 -2.97
C HIS A 199 13.89 12.91 -1.46
N GLU A 200 12.84 12.97 -0.64
CA GLU A 200 12.95 12.81 0.82
C GLU A 200 13.30 11.38 1.23
N ALA A 201 12.84 10.38 0.48
CA ALA A 201 13.10 8.98 0.79
C ALA A 201 14.50 8.49 0.41
N ASN A 202 15.16 9.10 -0.56
CA ASN A 202 16.48 8.64 -1.05
C ASN A 202 17.65 8.99 -0.11
N GLU A 203 17.48 9.87 0.87
CA GLU A 203 18.49 10.24 1.86
C GLU A 203 18.46 9.38 3.13
N VAL A 204 17.45 8.51 3.27
CA VAL A 204 17.30 7.68 4.46
C VAL A 204 18.29 6.53 4.45
N GLN A 205 19.22 6.52 5.40
CA GLN A 205 20.19 5.46 5.57
C GLN A 205 20.15 4.89 6.99
N ILE A 206 20.24 3.56 7.08
CA ILE A 206 20.40 2.89 8.37
C ILE A 206 21.78 3.28 8.92
N PRO A 207 21.87 3.77 10.19
CA PRO A 207 23.16 4.09 10.82
C PRO A 207 24.13 2.90 10.77
N ASN A 208 25.39 3.15 10.38
CA ASN A 208 26.38 2.09 10.22
C ASN A 208 26.88 1.53 11.56
N ASP A 209 26.74 2.30 12.63
CA ASP A 209 27.19 2.01 14.01
C ASP A 209 26.04 1.62 14.94
N LEU A 210 24.93 1.14 14.38
CA LEU A 210 23.76 0.77 15.16
C LEU A 210 24.04 -0.49 16.01
N GLU A 211 24.02 -0.31 17.33
CA GLU A 211 24.17 -1.40 18.30
C GLU A 211 22.97 -2.34 18.25
N THR A 212 23.20 -3.64 18.16
CA THR A 212 22.15 -4.67 18.07
C THR A 212 21.19 -4.62 19.26
N GLU A 213 21.66 -4.23 20.45
CA GLU A 213 20.85 -4.10 21.66
C GLU A 213 19.78 -3.03 21.56
N LYS A 214 19.97 -2.04 20.71
CA LYS A 214 19.00 -0.96 20.47
C LYS A 214 17.92 -1.36 19.46
N ILE A 215 18.15 -2.43 18.69
CA ILE A 215 17.21 -2.88 17.66
C ILE A 215 16.02 -3.57 18.34
N ILE A 216 14.81 -3.15 17.99
CA ILE A 216 13.55 -3.74 18.46
C ILE A 216 13.07 -4.83 17.50
N PHE A 217 13.08 -4.53 16.19
CA PHE A 217 12.86 -5.53 15.16
C PHE A 217 13.58 -5.17 13.86
N SER A 218 13.80 -6.17 13.02
CA SER A 218 14.36 -5.98 11.67
C SER A 218 13.59 -6.82 10.63
N SER A 219 13.72 -6.47 9.36
CA SER A 219 13.23 -7.24 8.23
C SER A 219 14.16 -7.08 7.04
N GLN A 220 14.21 -8.11 6.19
CA GLN A 220 14.97 -8.11 4.93
C GLN A 220 14.09 -8.41 3.71
N THR A 221 12.81 -8.68 3.92
CA THR A 221 11.90 -9.12 2.85
C THR A 221 10.99 -7.99 2.41
N MET A 222 11.05 -7.66 1.11
CA MET A 222 10.17 -6.68 0.45
C MET A 222 10.09 -5.32 1.15
N VAL A 223 11.25 -4.84 1.61
CA VAL A 223 11.38 -3.59 2.34
C VAL A 223 11.05 -2.39 1.45
N PRO A 224 10.12 -1.52 1.84
CA PRO A 224 9.88 -0.25 1.16
C PRO A 224 11.03 0.73 1.39
N GLN A 225 11.04 1.88 0.71
CA GLN A 225 11.98 2.96 0.97
C GLN A 225 11.30 4.03 1.81
N GLY A 226 11.89 4.39 2.96
CA GLY A 226 11.37 5.46 3.80
C GLY A 226 11.78 5.37 5.26
N ALA A 227 11.26 6.30 6.05
CA ALA A 227 11.47 6.34 7.50
C ALA A 227 10.20 6.75 8.24
N VAL A 228 10.06 6.23 9.45
CA VAL A 228 9.11 6.72 10.45
C VAL A 228 9.90 7.10 11.69
N GLU A 229 10.03 8.37 11.92
CA GLU A 229 10.81 8.90 13.04
C GLU A 229 9.92 9.27 14.22
N ASN A 230 10.50 9.37 15.41
CA ASN A 230 9.81 9.79 16.63
C ASN A 230 8.60 8.94 17.02
N ILE A 231 8.63 7.65 16.77
CA ILE A 231 7.56 6.74 17.17
C ILE A 231 7.48 6.73 18.70
N ARG A 232 6.29 7.06 19.22
CA ARG A 232 6.00 7.14 20.65
C ARG A 232 5.29 5.91 21.17
N TYR A 233 4.45 5.31 20.32
CA TYR A 233 3.61 4.19 20.69
C TYR A 233 3.67 3.08 19.65
N VAL A 234 3.53 1.86 20.14
CA VAL A 234 3.29 0.67 19.30
C VAL A 234 1.94 0.08 19.69
N LEU A 235 0.99 0.07 18.76
CA LEU A 235 -0.23 -0.71 18.87
C LEU A 235 0.13 -2.15 18.55
N PHE A 236 0.12 -3.04 19.50
CA PHE A 236 0.53 -4.42 19.35
C PHE A 236 -0.63 -5.38 19.56
N VAL A 237 -0.83 -6.28 18.59
CA VAL A 237 -1.76 -7.40 18.69
C VAL A 237 -0.95 -8.67 18.95
N PRO A 238 -0.87 -9.19 20.18
CA PRO A 238 -0.19 -10.44 20.48
C PRO A 238 -0.84 -11.62 19.75
N SER A 239 -0.04 -12.48 19.10
CA SER A 239 -0.54 -13.62 18.35
C SER A 239 -1.39 -14.57 19.19
N GLU A 240 -0.91 -14.95 20.37
CA GLU A 240 -1.64 -15.82 21.30
C GLU A 240 -2.99 -15.19 21.72
N GLY A 241 -3.00 -13.89 22.00
CA GLY A 241 -4.21 -13.14 22.32
C GLY A 241 -5.21 -13.16 21.17
N TYR A 242 -4.76 -12.87 19.95
CA TYR A 242 -5.60 -12.83 18.77
C TYR A 242 -6.23 -14.21 18.46
N PHE A 243 -5.41 -15.25 18.38
CA PHE A 243 -5.89 -16.60 18.06
C PHE A 243 -6.70 -17.27 19.19
N SER A 244 -6.67 -16.69 20.40
CA SER A 244 -7.54 -17.11 21.50
C SER A 244 -8.99 -16.61 21.37
N LEU A 245 -9.26 -15.63 20.49
CA LEU A 245 -10.60 -15.12 20.22
C LEU A 245 -11.44 -16.18 19.49
N GLN A 246 -12.51 -16.63 20.14
CA GLN A 246 -13.30 -17.80 19.69
C GLN A 246 -14.46 -17.43 18.78
N SER A 247 -14.94 -16.18 18.84
CA SER A 247 -16.14 -15.74 18.14
C SER A 247 -15.87 -14.57 17.20
N GLN A 248 -16.69 -14.46 16.14
CA GLN A 248 -16.68 -13.29 15.26
C GLN A 248 -17.02 -12.00 16.02
N ALA A 249 -17.86 -12.08 17.05
CA ALA A 249 -18.20 -10.93 17.89
C ALA A 249 -16.98 -10.38 18.65
N GLU A 250 -16.11 -11.24 19.20
CA GLU A 250 -14.87 -10.84 19.86
C GLU A 250 -13.89 -10.18 18.86
N ARG A 251 -13.77 -10.72 17.66
CA ARG A 251 -12.93 -10.15 16.59
C ARG A 251 -13.42 -8.78 16.13
N THR A 252 -14.74 -8.61 15.98
CA THR A 252 -15.35 -7.29 15.69
C THR A 252 -15.16 -6.31 16.83
N GLN A 253 -15.14 -6.76 18.09
CA GLN A 253 -14.81 -5.90 19.23
C GLN A 253 -13.33 -5.49 19.19
N LEU A 254 -12.41 -6.38 18.82
CA LEU A 254 -11.00 -6.05 18.62
C LEU A 254 -10.82 -5.01 17.52
N GLU A 255 -11.45 -5.21 16.35
CA GLU A 255 -11.45 -4.24 15.24
C GLU A 255 -11.88 -2.84 15.69
N ARG A 256 -13.02 -2.76 16.40
CA ARG A 256 -13.54 -1.49 16.95
C ARG A 256 -12.58 -0.88 17.96
N ALA A 257 -11.95 -1.68 18.80
CA ALA A 257 -10.97 -1.22 19.78
C ALA A 257 -9.72 -0.65 19.10
N ILE A 258 -9.25 -1.29 18.01
CA ILE A 258 -8.15 -0.78 17.18
C ILE A 258 -8.53 0.58 16.58
N GLY A 259 -9.73 0.71 15.99
CA GLY A 259 -10.21 1.97 15.41
C GLY A 259 -10.38 3.09 16.44
N GLN A 260 -10.87 2.77 17.65
CA GLN A 260 -10.93 3.74 18.75
C GLN A 260 -9.55 4.21 19.19
N LEU A 261 -8.59 3.29 19.29
CA LEU A 261 -7.22 3.59 19.67
C LEU A 261 -6.51 4.40 18.58
N ASN A 262 -6.70 4.05 17.30
CA ASN A 262 -6.23 4.84 16.17
C ASN A 262 -6.73 6.29 16.23
N SER A 263 -8.00 6.49 16.57
CA SER A 263 -8.57 7.84 16.69
C SER A 263 -8.03 8.59 17.90
N ALA A 264 -7.81 7.90 19.03
CA ALA A 264 -7.25 8.49 20.24
C ALA A 264 -5.78 8.90 20.07
N LEU A 265 -5.04 8.22 19.21
CA LEU A 265 -3.62 8.48 18.93
C LEU A 265 -3.39 9.41 17.73
N LYS A 266 -4.40 10.09 17.19
CA LYS A 266 -4.31 10.91 15.97
C LYS A 266 -3.18 11.95 15.97
N ASP A 267 -2.82 12.49 17.15
CA ASP A 267 -1.77 13.51 17.32
C ASP A 267 -0.43 12.89 17.79
N GLN A 268 -0.33 11.55 17.77
CA GLN A 268 0.87 10.80 18.16
C GLN A 268 1.45 10.05 16.98
N THR A 269 2.78 9.93 16.93
CA THR A 269 3.42 9.03 15.99
C THR A 269 3.39 7.61 16.55
N PHE A 270 2.70 6.70 15.86
CA PHE A 270 2.63 5.31 16.25
C PHE A 270 2.65 4.37 15.03
N ILE A 271 2.98 3.12 15.29
CA ILE A 271 2.92 2.02 14.33
C ILE A 271 2.01 0.91 14.87
N ALA A 272 1.44 0.13 13.97
CA ALA A 272 0.68 -1.07 14.30
C ALA A 272 1.51 -2.32 14.01
N VAL A 273 1.53 -3.28 14.92
CA VAL A 273 2.28 -4.55 14.81
C VAL A 273 1.37 -5.70 15.21
N GLY A 274 1.33 -6.77 14.43
CA GLY A 274 0.54 -7.94 14.81
C GLY A 274 0.60 -9.08 13.81
N PRO A 275 -0.07 -10.21 14.10
CA PRO A 275 0.09 -11.44 13.38
C PRO A 275 -0.58 -11.42 12.02
N GLY A 276 0.09 -11.99 11.05
CA GLY A 276 -0.45 -12.37 9.76
C GLY A 276 -0.91 -11.21 8.90
N ARG A 277 -1.79 -11.54 7.98
CA ARG A 277 -2.34 -10.63 6.98
C ARG A 277 -3.43 -9.75 7.59
N TRP A 278 -3.16 -8.46 7.73
CA TRP A 278 -4.17 -7.50 8.17
C TRP A 278 -5.15 -7.17 7.03
N GLY A 279 -6.36 -6.72 7.40
CA GLY A 279 -7.41 -6.44 6.40
C GLY A 279 -8.03 -7.69 5.76
N THR A 280 -7.66 -8.89 6.21
CA THR A 280 -8.24 -10.14 5.72
C THR A 280 -9.65 -10.38 6.27
N SER A 281 -10.54 -10.92 5.43
CA SER A 281 -11.84 -11.40 5.90
C SER A 281 -11.80 -12.82 6.50
N THR A 282 -10.63 -13.49 6.42
CA THR A 282 -10.42 -14.84 6.92
C THR A 282 -9.64 -14.77 8.23
N PRO A 283 -10.28 -15.04 9.38
CA PRO A 283 -9.69 -14.83 10.70
C PRO A 283 -8.40 -15.60 10.96
N ASP A 284 -8.23 -16.76 10.35
CA ASP A 284 -7.04 -17.61 10.54
C ASP A 284 -5.81 -17.08 9.79
N LEU A 285 -6.00 -16.13 8.88
CA LEU A 285 -4.90 -15.51 8.12
C LEU A 285 -4.31 -14.27 8.80
N GLY A 286 -5.02 -13.64 9.74
CA GLY A 286 -4.52 -12.47 10.44
C GLY A 286 -5.62 -11.52 10.90
N VAL A 287 -5.23 -10.33 11.35
CA VAL A 287 -6.10 -9.37 12.02
C VAL A 287 -7.08 -8.73 11.03
N HIS A 288 -8.38 -8.84 11.32
CA HIS A 288 -9.41 -8.18 10.52
C HIS A 288 -9.54 -6.70 10.93
N VAL A 289 -9.19 -5.82 10.02
CA VAL A 289 -9.39 -4.36 10.11
C VAL A 289 -9.69 -3.80 8.73
N SER A 290 -10.33 -2.64 8.68
CA SER A 290 -10.42 -1.82 7.48
C SER A 290 -9.37 -0.70 7.52
N TYR A 291 -9.12 -0.05 6.39
CA TYR A 291 -8.24 1.12 6.34
C TYR A 291 -8.65 2.19 7.35
N SER A 292 -9.95 2.43 7.52
CA SER A 292 -10.49 3.40 8.48
C SER A 292 -10.13 3.12 9.95
N ASP A 293 -9.72 1.89 10.26
CA ASP A 293 -9.36 1.53 11.64
C ASP A 293 -7.89 1.81 11.96
N ILE A 294 -7.06 2.12 10.96
CA ILE A 294 -5.61 2.32 11.15
C ILE A 294 -5.02 3.52 10.40
N TYR A 295 -5.85 4.39 9.83
CA TYR A 295 -5.41 5.48 8.93
C TYR A 295 -4.47 6.53 9.56
N ASN A 296 -4.38 6.61 10.88
CA ASN A 296 -3.41 7.47 11.59
C ASN A 296 -2.08 6.76 11.89
N SER A 297 -2.01 5.44 11.70
CA SER A 297 -0.76 4.69 11.83
C SER A 297 0.25 5.12 10.77
N ARG A 298 1.54 5.11 11.10
CA ARG A 298 2.61 5.44 10.14
C ARG A 298 3.22 4.22 9.48
N ALA A 299 3.13 3.07 10.12
CA ALA A 299 3.51 1.79 9.53
C ALA A 299 2.62 0.68 10.07
N LEU A 300 2.40 -0.33 9.24
CA LEU A 300 1.78 -1.59 9.61
C LEU A 300 2.82 -2.70 9.46
N VAL A 301 3.14 -3.36 10.56
CA VAL A 301 4.11 -4.44 10.62
C VAL A 301 3.37 -5.77 10.81
N GLU A 302 3.43 -6.61 9.80
CA GLU A 302 2.81 -7.93 9.78
C GLU A 302 3.84 -8.99 10.16
N LEU A 303 3.56 -9.71 11.26
CA LEU A 303 4.42 -10.78 11.74
C LEU A 303 4.05 -12.10 11.07
N ALA A 304 5.03 -12.81 10.51
CA ALA A 304 4.88 -14.11 9.90
C ALA A 304 5.89 -15.11 10.50
N GLY A 305 5.51 -16.38 10.55
CA GLY A 305 6.35 -17.46 11.06
C GLY A 305 5.55 -18.52 11.83
N GLU A 306 6.16 -19.68 12.10
CA GLU A 306 5.49 -20.81 12.76
C GLU A 306 4.94 -20.45 14.15
N GLU A 307 5.63 -19.59 14.89
CA GLU A 307 5.23 -19.17 16.23
C GLU A 307 4.09 -18.15 16.26
N VAL A 308 3.69 -17.59 15.11
CA VAL A 308 2.62 -16.59 15.00
C VAL A 308 1.27 -17.24 14.68
N GLY A 309 1.21 -18.56 14.56
CA GLY A 309 0.02 -19.32 14.21
C GLY A 309 0.21 -20.12 12.90
N ALA A 310 -0.87 -20.64 12.32
CA ALA A 310 -0.80 -21.43 11.09
C ALA A 310 -0.32 -20.62 9.89
N SER A 311 0.99 -20.41 9.78
CA SER A 311 1.72 -19.82 8.66
C SER A 311 1.04 -18.57 8.05
N PRO A 312 0.80 -17.50 8.82
CA PRO A 312 0.17 -16.31 8.27
C PRO A 312 1.13 -15.63 7.29
N GLU A 313 0.70 -15.52 6.06
CA GLU A 313 1.42 -14.75 5.03
C GLU A 313 1.08 -13.27 5.16
N PRO A 314 2.06 -12.36 5.05
CA PRO A 314 1.81 -10.91 4.98
C PRO A 314 0.91 -10.51 3.80
N SER A 315 0.30 -9.33 3.90
CA SER A 315 -0.67 -8.79 2.92
C SER A 315 -0.08 -8.36 1.58
N PHE A 316 1.18 -8.67 1.29
CA PHE A 316 1.85 -8.23 0.06
C PHE A 316 1.02 -8.47 -1.19
N GLY A 317 0.82 -7.42 -1.98
CA GLY A 317 0.05 -7.48 -3.22
C GLY A 317 -1.47 -7.52 -3.05
N THR A 318 -2.02 -7.38 -1.85
CA THR A 318 -3.45 -7.20 -1.62
C THR A 318 -3.87 -5.74 -1.81
N HIS A 319 -5.17 -5.48 -1.96
CA HIS A 319 -5.68 -4.12 -2.06
C HIS A 319 -5.55 -3.36 -0.75
N PHE A 320 -5.67 -4.04 0.37
CA PHE A 320 -5.39 -3.44 1.66
C PHE A 320 -3.96 -2.90 1.74
N PHE A 321 -2.99 -3.66 1.22
CA PHE A 321 -1.60 -3.21 1.09
C PHE A 321 -1.49 -1.96 0.20
N GLN A 322 -2.25 -1.89 -0.90
CA GLN A 322 -2.29 -0.72 -1.77
C GLN A 322 -2.87 0.50 -1.06
N ASP A 323 -3.98 0.32 -0.34
CA ASP A 323 -4.61 1.39 0.43
C ASP A 323 -3.64 1.98 1.46
N LEU A 324 -2.83 1.13 2.12
CA LEU A 324 -1.80 1.58 3.05
C LEU A 324 -0.77 2.49 2.37
N MET A 325 -0.27 2.04 1.22
CA MET A 325 0.77 2.78 0.49
C MET A 325 0.25 4.15 -0.01
N GLU A 326 -0.97 4.19 -0.53
CA GLU A 326 -1.60 5.44 -0.97
C GLU A 326 -1.83 6.43 0.17
N ALA A 327 -2.04 5.90 1.38
CA ALA A 327 -2.20 6.68 2.60
C ALA A 327 -0.88 7.05 3.29
N ASN A 328 0.27 6.74 2.69
CA ASN A 328 1.60 6.89 3.28
C ASN A 328 1.77 6.11 4.61
N ILE A 329 1.13 4.94 4.71
CA ILE A 329 1.35 3.97 5.78
C ILE A 329 2.28 2.90 5.24
N TYR A 330 3.49 2.78 5.80
CA TYR A 330 4.47 1.82 5.33
C TYR A 330 4.09 0.39 5.73
N PRO A 331 3.79 -0.51 4.78
CA PRO A 331 3.59 -1.92 5.09
C PRO A 331 4.93 -2.64 5.15
N LEU A 332 5.12 -3.46 6.19
CA LEU A 332 6.35 -4.21 6.41
C LEU A 332 6.04 -5.61 6.93
N GLY A 333 6.59 -6.64 6.28
CA GLY A 333 6.54 -8.02 6.78
C GLY A 333 7.79 -8.33 7.60
N VAL A 334 7.62 -8.93 8.78
CA VAL A 334 8.69 -9.44 9.62
C VAL A 334 8.55 -10.95 9.75
N PHE A 335 9.47 -11.69 9.15
CA PHE A 335 9.49 -13.15 9.15
C PHE A 335 10.33 -13.64 10.32
N LEU A 336 9.66 -14.17 11.35
CA LEU A 336 10.29 -14.53 12.62
C LEU A 336 11.16 -15.78 12.52
N ASP A 337 10.96 -16.60 11.47
CA ASP A 337 11.74 -17.81 11.21
C ASP A 337 13.03 -17.55 10.42
N ASP A 338 13.24 -16.34 9.91
CA ASP A 338 14.45 -15.96 9.20
C ASP A 338 15.61 -15.77 10.18
N GLU A 339 16.76 -16.41 9.94
CA GLU A 339 17.94 -16.43 10.85
C GLU A 339 18.46 -15.03 11.18
N ASP A 340 18.37 -14.09 10.24
CA ASP A 340 18.86 -12.71 10.40
C ASP A 340 17.79 -11.73 10.91
N THR A 341 16.58 -12.20 11.21
CA THR A 341 15.50 -11.37 11.73
C THR A 341 15.67 -11.14 13.23
N ILE A 342 15.67 -9.89 13.63
CA ILE A 342 15.65 -9.50 15.03
C ILE A 342 14.19 -9.17 15.40
N PHE A 343 13.70 -9.78 16.47
CA PHE A 343 12.42 -9.44 17.09
C PHE A 343 12.56 -9.50 18.61
N LYS A 344 12.58 -8.34 19.25
CA LYS A 344 12.84 -8.22 20.69
C LYS A 344 11.57 -8.52 21.49
N ARG A 345 11.35 -9.79 21.82
CA ARG A 345 10.16 -10.27 22.53
C ARG A 345 9.90 -9.55 23.85
N ASP A 346 10.97 -9.27 24.61
CA ASP A 346 10.86 -8.58 25.88
C ASP A 346 10.19 -7.20 25.72
N PHE A 347 10.56 -6.46 24.68
CA PHE A 347 9.89 -5.20 24.35
C PHE A 347 8.38 -5.37 24.11
N PHE A 348 7.97 -6.34 23.30
CA PHE A 348 6.56 -6.50 22.93
C PHE A 348 5.72 -7.10 24.06
N TYR A 349 6.24 -8.05 24.82
CA TYR A 349 5.45 -8.82 25.78
C TYR A 349 5.59 -8.31 27.22
N SER A 350 6.78 -7.83 27.64
CA SER A 350 7.04 -7.46 29.04
C SER A 350 6.79 -5.98 29.34
N THR A 351 6.87 -5.06 28.35
CA THR A 351 6.57 -3.63 28.57
C THR A 351 5.13 -3.43 29.05
N PRO A 352 4.82 -2.49 29.93
CA PRO A 352 3.46 -2.21 30.40
C PRO A 352 2.45 -1.94 29.27
N ASN A 353 1.18 -2.30 29.49
CA ASN A 353 0.09 -2.00 28.56
C ASN A 353 -0.64 -0.70 28.96
N ARG A 354 -0.53 0.33 28.14
CA ARG A 354 -1.17 1.64 28.34
C ARG A 354 -2.58 1.75 27.77
N LEU A 355 -3.14 0.66 27.26
CA LEU A 355 -4.45 0.62 26.59
C LEU A 355 -5.56 1.31 27.40
N ALA A 356 -5.64 1.03 28.69
CA ALA A 356 -6.68 1.54 29.59
C ALA A 356 -6.64 3.07 29.82
N GLU A 357 -5.53 3.72 29.46
CA GLU A 357 -5.41 5.19 29.52
C GLU A 357 -6.12 5.88 28.36
N PHE A 358 -6.36 5.18 27.26
CA PHE A 358 -6.90 5.73 26.02
C PHE A 358 -8.31 5.26 25.71
N ILE A 359 -8.60 3.97 25.94
CA ILE A 359 -9.90 3.36 25.64
C ILE A 359 -10.33 2.38 26.73
N SER A 360 -11.65 2.14 26.82
CA SER A 360 -12.22 1.16 27.74
C SER A 360 -12.76 -0.04 26.98
N ILE A 361 -12.35 -1.25 27.38
CA ILE A 361 -12.80 -2.50 26.79
C ILE A 361 -13.32 -3.39 27.93
N GLU A 362 -14.56 -3.84 27.82
CA GLU A 362 -15.19 -4.69 28.83
C GLU A 362 -14.80 -6.17 28.73
N ASN A 363 -14.54 -6.67 27.52
CA ASN A 363 -14.21 -8.07 27.27
C ASN A 363 -12.73 -8.38 27.61
N PRO A 364 -12.44 -9.20 28.65
CA PRO A 364 -11.06 -9.50 29.04
C PRO A 364 -10.23 -10.19 27.96
N ARG A 365 -10.86 -10.98 27.06
CA ARG A 365 -10.15 -11.62 25.96
C ARG A 365 -9.71 -10.61 24.91
N VAL A 366 -10.55 -9.62 24.62
CA VAL A 366 -10.19 -8.53 23.72
C VAL A 366 -9.09 -7.66 24.32
N VAL A 367 -9.14 -7.41 25.63
CA VAL A 367 -8.05 -6.70 26.36
C VAL A 367 -6.73 -7.49 26.25
N ALA A 368 -6.77 -8.83 26.37
CA ALA A 368 -5.58 -9.66 26.21
C ALA A 368 -5.05 -9.71 24.76
N ALA A 369 -5.91 -9.46 23.78
CA ALA A 369 -5.56 -9.45 22.37
C ALA A 369 -5.07 -8.08 21.84
N LEU A 370 -5.02 -7.03 22.69
CA LEU A 370 -4.61 -5.69 22.30
C LEU A 370 -3.72 -5.04 23.35
N LYS A 371 -2.60 -4.50 22.91
CA LYS A 371 -1.66 -3.82 23.78
C LYS A 371 -1.20 -2.51 23.17
N LEU A 372 -1.18 -1.45 23.96
CA LEU A 372 -0.54 -0.19 23.62
C LEU A 372 0.76 -0.05 24.41
N ILE A 373 1.88 -0.06 23.72
CA ILE A 373 3.22 0.06 24.28
C ILE A 373 3.68 1.51 24.12
N ALA A 374 3.99 2.19 25.23
CA ALA A 374 4.71 3.45 25.18
C ALA A 374 6.21 3.17 25.16
N ILE A 375 6.95 3.76 24.22
CA ILE A 375 8.40 3.53 24.09
C ILE A 375 9.15 3.94 25.35
N GLU A 376 8.73 5.02 26.01
CA GLU A 376 9.34 5.53 27.23
C GLU A 376 9.18 4.62 28.45
N ASP A 377 8.21 3.69 28.46
CA ASP A 377 8.08 2.68 29.51
C ASP A 377 9.14 1.57 29.40
N TYR A 378 9.63 1.33 28.20
CA TYR A 378 10.72 0.38 27.97
C TYR A 378 12.10 1.04 28.17
N LEU A 379 12.27 2.27 27.66
CA LEU A 379 13.49 3.05 27.81
C LEU A 379 13.13 4.52 28.05
N SER A 380 13.41 5.02 29.25
CA SER A 380 13.13 6.40 29.64
C SER A 380 13.83 7.40 28.73
N ASN A 381 13.12 8.50 28.39
CA ASN A 381 13.60 9.54 27.49
C ASN A 381 14.01 9.04 26.09
N ALA A 382 13.35 8.00 25.59
CA ALA A 382 13.58 7.47 24.26
C ALA A 382 12.34 7.60 23.37
N HIS A 383 12.59 7.46 22.07
CA HIS A 383 11.62 7.18 21.05
C HIS A 383 12.16 6.05 20.18
N MET A 384 11.38 5.54 19.27
CA MET A 384 11.81 4.55 18.30
C MET A 384 11.78 5.17 16.91
N ASP A 385 12.81 4.88 16.10
CA ASP A 385 12.82 5.18 14.68
C ASP A 385 12.77 3.88 13.88
N LEU A 386 11.99 3.87 12.80
CA LEU A 386 11.93 2.79 11.83
C LEU A 386 12.51 3.31 10.52
N ILE A 387 13.65 2.78 10.12
CA ILE A 387 14.32 3.10 8.86
C ILE A 387 14.23 1.91 7.92
N MET A 388 13.78 2.17 6.70
CA MET A 388 13.56 1.19 5.65
C MET A 388 14.39 1.57 4.42
N ASP A 389 15.42 0.78 4.13
CA ASP A 389 16.35 0.96 3.01
C ASP A 389 16.08 -0.13 1.97
N ALA A 390 15.29 0.20 0.95
CA ALA A 390 14.94 -0.73 -0.12
C ALA A 390 16.16 -1.17 -0.94
N ASN A 391 17.18 -0.31 -1.05
CA ASN A 391 18.41 -0.61 -1.81
C ASN A 391 19.23 -1.71 -1.12
N LYS A 392 19.28 -1.66 0.23
CA LYS A 392 19.93 -2.69 1.04
C LYS A 392 18.98 -3.85 1.37
N SER A 393 17.71 -3.78 0.94
CA SER A 393 16.66 -4.73 1.33
C SER A 393 16.63 -4.94 2.85
N ARG A 394 16.73 -3.86 3.62
CA ARG A 394 16.78 -3.93 5.07
C ARG A 394 15.92 -2.85 5.73
N ALA A 395 15.09 -3.25 6.68
CA ALA A 395 14.37 -2.37 7.60
C ALA A 395 14.82 -2.62 9.01
N VAL A 396 14.96 -1.56 9.82
CA VAL A 396 15.37 -1.66 11.22
C VAL A 396 14.58 -0.66 12.05
N ALA A 397 13.89 -1.15 13.08
CA ALA A 397 13.30 -0.34 14.14
C ALA A 397 14.23 -0.33 15.36
N PHE A 398 14.63 0.83 15.83
CA PHE A 398 15.60 0.95 16.91
C PHE A 398 15.30 2.12 17.84
N LEU A 399 15.82 2.01 19.07
CA LEU A 399 15.65 3.02 20.11
C LEU A 399 16.66 4.16 19.97
N VAL A 400 16.14 5.38 20.06
CA VAL A 400 16.92 6.62 20.06
C VAL A 400 16.68 7.35 21.37
N ARG A 401 17.73 7.66 22.12
CA ARG A 401 17.64 8.49 23.32
C ARG A 401 17.57 9.97 22.93
N LYS A 402 16.69 10.72 23.57
CA LYS A 402 16.70 12.18 23.44
C LYS A 402 17.96 12.72 24.12
N THR A 403 18.77 13.43 23.36
CA THR A 403 19.86 14.21 23.96
C THR A 403 19.23 15.26 24.88
N PRO A 404 19.60 15.32 26.16
CA PRO A 404 19.13 16.41 27.01
C PRO A 404 19.52 17.75 26.38
N PRO A 405 18.70 18.79 26.49
CA PRO A 405 19.10 20.12 26.04
C PRO A 405 20.40 20.46 26.72
N ILE A 406 21.39 20.96 25.96
CA ILE A 406 22.64 21.48 26.53
C ILE A 406 22.22 22.67 27.36
N GLU A 407 22.23 22.54 28.69
CA GLU A 407 22.14 23.68 29.60
C GLU A 407 23.37 24.53 29.30
N ASN A 408 23.18 25.67 28.70
CA ASN A 408 24.23 26.68 28.58
C ASN A 408 24.57 27.18 29.97
N GLU A 409 25.54 26.57 30.62
CA GLU A 409 26.29 27.18 31.69
C GLU A 409 27.13 28.29 31.12
N ASP A 410 26.55 29.49 30.95
CA ASP A 410 27.31 30.71 30.79
C ASP A 410 26.43 31.91 31.14
N GLN A 411 26.27 32.14 32.43
CA GLN A 411 26.20 33.49 33.03
C GLN A 411 26.93 33.52 34.34
N VAL A 412 28.24 33.40 34.29
CA VAL A 412 29.08 33.99 35.33
C VAL A 412 29.10 35.51 35.13
N VAL A 413 28.24 36.16 35.84
CA VAL A 413 28.30 37.62 35.98
C VAL A 413 29.59 37.96 36.75
N GLY A 414 30.60 38.34 36.01
CA GLY A 414 31.82 38.95 36.54
C GLY A 414 31.47 40.31 37.13
N THR A 415 31.46 40.41 38.45
CA THR A 415 31.48 41.67 39.19
C THR A 415 32.83 42.33 38.92
N ALA A 416 32.82 43.47 38.27
CA ALA A 416 33.99 44.36 38.11
C ALA A 416 34.32 45.00 39.47
N PRO A 417 35.58 45.09 39.86
CA PRO A 417 35.97 45.83 41.08
C PRO A 417 35.91 47.32 40.83
N THR A 418 35.23 48.00 41.72
CA THR A 418 35.26 49.46 41.85
C THR A 418 36.67 49.89 42.31
N SER A 419 37.39 50.65 41.51
CA SER A 419 38.56 51.39 41.94
C SER A 419 38.22 52.85 42.12
N LEU A 420 38.45 53.30 43.34
CA LEU A 420 38.56 54.69 43.74
C LEU A 420 39.78 55.35 43.05
N GLU A 421 39.58 56.48 42.45
CA GLU A 421 40.17 57.82 42.65
C GLU A 421 39.64 58.76 41.62
#